data_41bf0f79c2701412b1d66d05dc8949d4
#
_entry.id   41bf0f79c2701412b1d66d05dc8949d4
#
_cell.length_a   1.000
_cell.length_b   1.000
_cell.length_c   1.000
_cell.angle_alpha   90.00
_cell.angle_beta   90.00
_cell.angle_gamma   90.00
#
_symmetry.space_group_name_H-M   'P 1'
#
loop_
_entity.id
_entity.type
_entity.pdbx_description
1 polymer ?
#
loop_
_entity_poly.entity_id
_entity_poly.type
_entity_poly.pdbx_seq_one_letter_code
_entity_poly.pdbx_strand_id
1 'polypeptide(L)'
;ISYTGKAAPVDFDKFAAIAGSTAVIDVKFIVDGDVISTVAVNYGGALRASDFPEIPAKDGCFAEWTDFDSSFITFPVEVEAIYTPYVTVIESGEQSENGFPLVLADGLFDDGSTLKVSTQSSSVFPPDNNSELRLVSISGNVNGGVTQLRFLAPEGRGSLNVMQYVNGSWKSLEFTQNGHYLIVEDPALDGNSGFFCVQLQQLEWVPVVIIGGCVLIALINIVLWTILIKRKRAAKKAKQSEGSAEAESASVSSEKTSGSKKKN
;
A
#
# COMPACT_ATOMS: atom_id res chain seq x y z
N ILE A 1 8.02 50.13 67.76
CA ILE A 1 8.36 48.89 68.46
C ILE A 1 9.77 48.54 68.01
N SER A 2 10.73 48.76 68.92
CA SER A 2 12.13 48.45 68.70
C SER A 2 12.34 46.96 69.03
N TYR A 3 12.69 46.20 68.04
CA TYR A 3 13.05 44.79 68.21
C TYR A 3 14.50 44.71 68.64
N THR A 4 14.78 44.62 69.94
CA THR A 4 16.12 44.35 70.50
C THR A 4 16.29 42.85 70.78
N GLY A 5 15.95 42.01 69.80
CA GLY A 5 16.28 40.61 69.86
C GLY A 5 17.69 40.40 69.29
N LYS A 6 18.67 40.05 70.17
CA LYS A 6 19.93 39.45 69.70
C LYS A 6 19.58 38.21 68.90
N ALA A 7 19.88 38.20 67.62
CA ALA A 7 19.85 37.00 66.81
C ALA A 7 20.73 35.93 67.53
N ALA A 8 20.14 34.83 67.92
CA ALA A 8 20.93 33.69 68.40
C ALA A 8 21.91 33.30 67.31
N PRO A 9 23.19 33.03 67.64
CA PRO A 9 24.17 32.61 66.65
C PRO A 9 23.61 31.36 65.94
N VAL A 10 23.58 31.43 64.63
CA VAL A 10 23.19 30.25 63.77
C VAL A 10 24.24 29.21 64.03
N ASP A 11 23.83 28.11 64.64
CA ASP A 11 24.68 26.93 64.88
C ASP A 11 24.89 26.24 63.55
N PHE A 12 25.97 26.59 62.84
CA PHE A 12 26.33 26.01 61.56
C PHE A 12 26.62 24.52 61.64
N ASP A 13 27.03 23.99 62.85
CA ASP A 13 27.25 22.56 63.04
C ASP A 13 25.92 21.79 63.09
N LYS A 14 24.87 22.40 63.66
CA LYS A 14 23.49 21.87 63.56
C LYS A 14 22.96 21.94 62.18
N PHE A 15 23.24 23.01 61.41
CA PHE A 15 22.85 23.09 60.00
C PHE A 15 23.60 22.04 59.18
N ALA A 16 24.89 21.86 59.41
CA ALA A 16 25.67 20.82 58.76
C ALA A 16 25.21 19.39 59.14
N ALA A 17 24.80 19.19 60.42
CA ALA A 17 24.22 17.93 60.87
C ALA A 17 22.84 17.66 60.24
N ILE A 18 22.04 18.69 60.03
CA ILE A 18 20.76 18.55 59.30
C ILE A 18 21.00 18.36 57.81
N ALA A 19 21.96 19.05 57.20
CA ALA A 19 22.35 18.86 55.81
C ALA A 19 23.07 17.51 55.56
N GLY A 20 23.67 16.91 56.58
CA GLY A 20 24.24 15.56 56.56
C GLY A 20 23.26 14.45 56.91
N SER A 21 22.06 14.77 57.42
CA SER A 21 21.01 13.78 57.59
C SER A 21 20.42 13.48 56.21
N THR A 22 20.55 12.26 55.78
CA THR A 22 19.93 11.69 54.58
C THR A 22 18.40 11.68 54.79
N ALA A 23 17.78 12.87 54.69
CA ALA A 23 16.31 12.94 54.58
C ALA A 23 15.92 12.19 53.33
N VAL A 24 15.15 11.14 53.52
CA VAL A 24 14.62 10.34 52.42
C VAL A 24 13.29 10.97 52.02
N ILE A 25 13.12 11.17 50.73
CA ILE A 25 11.94 11.75 50.12
C ILE A 25 11.26 10.65 49.29
N ASP A 26 9.97 10.48 49.52
CA ASP A 26 9.20 9.52 48.78
C ASP A 26 8.65 10.14 47.46
N VAL A 27 8.93 9.47 46.35
CA VAL A 27 8.30 9.72 45.04
C VAL A 27 7.30 8.60 44.81
N LYS A 28 6.01 8.97 44.72
CA LYS A 28 4.93 8.01 44.52
C LYS A 28 4.50 8.01 43.06
N PHE A 29 4.36 6.83 42.48
CA PHE A 29 3.83 6.60 41.14
C PHE A 29 2.39 6.13 41.25
N ILE A 30 1.47 6.84 40.60
CA ILE A 30 0.03 6.69 40.74
C ILE A 30 -0.58 6.31 39.37
N VAL A 31 -1.42 5.28 39.36
CA VAL A 31 -2.20 4.87 38.19
C VAL A 31 -3.67 4.75 38.60
N ASP A 32 -4.53 5.46 37.86
CA ASP A 32 -5.99 5.51 38.10
C ASP A 32 -6.34 5.85 39.57
N GLY A 33 -5.49 6.62 40.27
CA GLY A 33 -5.66 7.06 41.67
C GLY A 33 -5.02 6.11 42.70
N ASP A 34 -4.47 4.98 42.28
CA ASP A 34 -3.80 4.02 43.18
C ASP A 34 -2.29 4.15 43.10
N VAL A 35 -1.61 4.15 44.25
CA VAL A 35 -0.13 4.13 44.32
C VAL A 35 0.37 2.74 43.95
N ILE A 36 1.01 2.62 42.79
CA ILE A 36 1.58 1.34 42.33
C ILE A 36 3.03 1.13 42.77
N SER A 37 3.75 2.23 43.03
CA SER A 37 5.15 2.17 43.47
C SER A 37 5.52 3.41 44.30
N THR A 38 6.45 3.24 45.22
CA THR A 38 7.08 4.34 45.97
C THR A 38 8.59 4.16 45.91
N VAL A 39 9.29 5.17 45.40
CA VAL A 39 10.74 5.20 45.31
C VAL A 39 11.29 6.19 46.32
N ALA A 40 12.14 5.71 47.21
CA ALA A 40 12.78 6.51 48.23
C ALA A 40 14.09 7.13 47.69
N VAL A 41 14.15 8.45 47.66
CA VAL A 41 15.31 9.21 47.13
C VAL A 41 15.90 10.06 48.23
N ASN A 42 17.22 10.13 48.35
CA ASN A 42 17.85 11.06 49.27
C ASN A 42 17.57 12.52 48.87
N TYR A 43 17.41 13.42 49.82
CA TYR A 43 17.23 14.84 49.54
C TYR A 43 18.29 15.39 48.57
N GLY A 44 17.82 16.02 47.49
CA GLY A 44 18.67 16.51 46.41
C GLY A 44 19.21 15.44 45.47
N GLY A 45 18.76 14.20 45.63
CA GLY A 45 19.06 13.10 44.70
C GLY A 45 18.22 13.13 43.43
N ALA A 46 18.59 12.29 42.48
CA ALA A 46 17.90 12.14 41.20
C ALA A 46 17.30 10.73 41.04
N LEU A 47 16.21 10.61 40.31
CA LEU A 47 15.68 9.35 39.80
C LEU A 47 16.39 8.98 38.49
N ARG A 48 16.73 7.70 38.34
CA ARG A 48 17.25 7.14 37.10
C ARG A 48 16.10 6.55 36.29
N ALA A 49 16.29 6.35 34.99
CA ALA A 49 15.30 5.71 34.14
C ALA A 49 14.86 4.32 34.66
N SER A 50 15.78 3.59 35.32
CA SER A 50 15.49 2.28 35.94
C SER A 50 14.63 2.35 37.19
N ASP A 51 14.47 3.52 37.79
CA ASP A 51 13.70 3.70 39.03
C ASP A 51 12.22 3.98 38.75
N PHE A 52 11.89 4.24 37.47
CA PHE A 52 10.49 4.41 37.03
C PHE A 52 9.83 3.04 36.87
N PRO A 53 8.69 2.81 37.54
CA PRO A 53 7.96 1.56 37.33
C PRO A 53 7.35 1.52 35.93
N GLU A 54 7.10 0.31 35.44
CA GLU A 54 6.36 0.13 34.19
C GLU A 54 4.88 0.55 34.38
N ILE A 55 4.37 1.34 33.45
CA ILE A 55 2.95 1.73 33.48
C ILE A 55 2.12 0.55 32.95
N PRO A 56 1.09 0.10 33.69
CA PRO A 56 0.19 -0.94 33.20
C PRO A 56 -0.41 -0.56 31.85
N ALA A 57 -0.37 -1.48 30.87
CA ALA A 57 -0.95 -1.25 29.57
C ALA A 57 -2.48 -1.11 29.65
N LYS A 58 -3.03 -0.17 28.87
CA LYS A 58 -4.48 0.05 28.72
C LYS A 58 -4.83 -0.01 27.24
N ASP A 59 -5.75 -0.88 26.89
CA ASP A 59 -6.13 -1.10 25.49
C ASP A 59 -6.55 0.19 24.80
N GLY A 60 -5.98 0.44 23.59
CA GLY A 60 -6.29 1.60 22.78
C GLY A 60 -5.69 2.91 23.28
N CYS A 61 -4.76 2.88 24.24
CA CYS A 61 -4.13 4.07 24.81
C CYS A 61 -2.61 3.97 24.80
N PHE A 62 -1.96 5.10 24.59
CA PHE A 62 -0.58 5.34 24.91
C PHE A 62 -0.48 5.80 26.37
N ALA A 63 0.54 5.34 27.10
CA ALA A 63 0.73 5.67 28.51
C ALA A 63 2.08 6.32 28.76
N GLU A 64 2.09 7.40 29.49
CA GLU A 64 3.29 8.10 29.92
C GLU A 64 3.14 8.63 31.37
N TRP A 65 4.27 8.82 32.04
CA TRP A 65 4.26 9.51 33.33
C TRP A 65 4.16 11.00 33.13
N THR A 66 3.40 11.69 34.03
CA THR A 66 3.38 13.15 34.09
C THR A 66 4.81 13.69 34.15
N ASP A 67 5.09 14.73 33.35
CA ASP A 67 6.42 15.36 33.34
C ASP A 67 6.72 16.04 34.68
N PHE A 68 7.91 15.80 35.22
CA PHE A 68 8.42 16.42 36.42
C PHE A 68 9.97 16.44 36.42
N ASP A 69 10.57 17.34 37.18
CA ASP A 69 12.03 17.39 37.31
C ASP A 69 12.53 16.25 38.21
N SER A 70 12.99 15.19 37.56
CA SER A 70 13.56 14.01 38.22
C SER A 70 15.04 14.16 38.58
N SER A 71 15.70 15.26 38.20
CA SER A 71 17.14 15.47 38.37
C SER A 71 17.53 15.95 39.76
N PHE A 72 16.61 16.59 40.49
CA PHE A 72 16.89 17.16 41.81
C PHE A 72 15.65 17.20 42.71
N ILE A 73 15.46 16.12 43.51
CA ILE A 73 14.27 15.93 44.32
C ILE A 73 14.48 16.45 45.73
N THR A 74 13.69 17.44 46.12
CA THR A 74 13.78 18.11 47.44
C THR A 74 12.50 18.08 48.26
N PHE A 75 11.40 17.59 47.69
CA PHE A 75 10.07 17.45 48.33
C PHE A 75 9.37 16.19 47.82
N PRO A 76 8.37 15.67 48.56
CA PRO A 76 7.56 14.55 48.08
C PRO A 76 6.87 14.89 46.76
N VAL A 77 6.93 13.97 45.82
CA VAL A 77 6.31 14.11 44.48
C VAL A 77 5.35 12.97 44.26
N GLU A 78 4.19 13.28 43.69
CA GLU A 78 3.25 12.32 43.16
C GLU A 78 3.26 12.43 41.64
N VAL A 79 3.58 11.32 40.96
CA VAL A 79 3.69 11.22 39.51
C VAL A 79 2.55 10.36 39.01
N GLU A 80 1.66 10.92 38.24
CA GLU A 80 0.48 10.23 37.72
C GLU A 80 0.73 9.71 36.31
N ALA A 81 0.20 8.53 36.00
CA ALA A 81 0.17 8.00 34.65
C ALA A 81 -0.93 8.69 33.84
N ILE A 82 -0.58 9.19 32.66
CA ILE A 82 -1.51 9.76 31.69
C ILE A 82 -1.74 8.74 30.60
N TYR A 83 -3.01 8.43 30.31
CA TYR A 83 -3.42 7.57 29.21
C TYR A 83 -4.07 8.39 28.11
N THR A 84 -3.40 8.46 26.95
CA THR A 84 -3.91 9.17 25.76
C THR A 84 -4.45 8.16 24.76
N PRO A 85 -5.73 8.25 24.33
CA PRO A 85 -6.28 7.35 23.31
C PRO A 85 -5.53 7.47 21.99
N TYR A 86 -5.36 6.33 21.29
CA TYR A 86 -4.81 6.32 19.94
C TYR A 86 -5.82 6.76 18.89
N VAL A 87 -5.33 7.45 17.86
CA VAL A 87 -6.03 7.59 16.59
C VAL A 87 -5.72 6.36 15.74
N THR A 88 -6.74 5.67 15.24
CA THR A 88 -6.56 4.40 14.53
C THR A 88 -6.42 4.55 13.01
N VAL A 89 -6.82 5.69 12.44
CA VAL A 89 -6.69 6.00 11.01
C VAL A 89 -6.28 7.45 10.87
N ILE A 90 -5.25 7.69 10.06
CA ILE A 90 -4.86 9.04 9.64
C ILE A 90 -4.92 9.14 8.11
N GLU A 91 -5.34 10.30 7.63
CA GLU A 91 -5.49 10.59 6.20
C GLU A 91 -4.41 11.56 5.71
N SER A 92 -4.06 11.42 4.43
CA SER A 92 -3.16 12.40 3.79
C SER A 92 -3.87 13.75 3.60
N GLY A 93 -3.11 14.84 3.81
CA GLY A 93 -3.59 16.18 3.49
C GLY A 93 -3.80 16.39 2.00
N GLU A 94 -3.10 15.63 1.17
CA GLU A 94 -3.22 15.62 -0.28
C GLU A 94 -4.44 14.78 -0.70
N GLN A 95 -5.29 15.40 -1.54
CA GLN A 95 -6.54 14.80 -2.02
C GLN A 95 -6.58 14.75 -3.54
N SER A 96 -7.39 13.86 -4.08
CA SER A 96 -7.75 13.82 -5.49
C SER A 96 -8.71 14.97 -5.87
N GLU A 97 -8.97 15.16 -7.16
CA GLU A 97 -9.97 16.12 -7.67
C GLU A 97 -11.36 15.87 -7.09
N ASN A 98 -11.68 14.64 -6.72
CA ASN A 98 -12.97 14.24 -6.14
C ASN A 98 -12.99 14.35 -4.60
N GLY A 99 -11.93 14.90 -3.96
CA GLY A 99 -11.83 15.12 -2.52
C GLY A 99 -11.48 13.88 -1.71
N PHE A 100 -11.09 12.76 -2.34
CA PHE A 100 -10.62 11.59 -1.63
C PHE A 100 -9.14 11.73 -1.25
N PRO A 101 -8.74 11.42 -0.01
CA PRO A 101 -7.34 11.37 0.38
C PRO A 101 -6.54 10.41 -0.51
N LEU A 102 -5.33 10.81 -0.91
CA LEU A 102 -4.48 9.97 -1.77
C LEU A 102 -4.01 8.70 -1.07
N VAL A 103 -3.81 8.79 0.25
CA VAL A 103 -3.41 7.66 1.10
C VAL A 103 -4.09 7.76 2.45
N LEU A 104 -4.48 6.61 3.00
CA LEU A 104 -4.88 6.43 4.39
C LEU A 104 -3.89 5.48 5.04
N ALA A 105 -3.56 5.71 6.29
CA ALA A 105 -2.76 4.79 7.09
C ALA A 105 -3.55 4.32 8.30
N ASP A 106 -3.57 3.01 8.50
CA ASP A 106 -4.16 2.37 9.67
C ASP A 106 -3.04 1.95 10.63
N GLY A 107 -3.24 2.17 11.91
CA GLY A 107 -2.27 1.89 12.96
C GLY A 107 -2.74 2.43 14.30
N LEU A 108 -1.81 2.55 15.24
CA LEU A 108 -2.06 3.20 16.51
C LEU A 108 -1.21 4.46 16.58
N PHE A 109 -1.82 5.61 16.35
CA PHE A 109 -1.14 6.90 16.24
C PHE A 109 -1.45 7.77 17.46
N ASP A 110 -0.44 8.54 17.90
CA ASP A 110 -0.68 9.58 18.90
C ASP A 110 -1.59 10.68 18.33
N ASP A 111 -2.30 11.37 19.20
CA ASP A 111 -3.10 12.54 18.82
C ASP A 111 -2.21 13.62 18.15
N GLY A 112 -2.70 14.16 17.05
CA GLY A 112 -1.95 15.12 16.24
C GLY A 112 -0.93 14.52 15.26
N SER A 113 -0.83 13.19 15.15
CA SER A 113 -0.06 12.54 14.08
C SER A 113 -0.61 12.92 12.72
N THR A 114 0.28 13.12 11.74
CA THR A 114 -0.09 13.54 10.40
C THR A 114 0.54 12.66 9.34
N LEU A 115 -0.21 12.40 8.27
CA LEU A 115 0.24 11.69 7.08
C LEU A 115 0.46 12.69 5.94
N LYS A 116 1.67 12.71 5.39
CA LYS A 116 2.01 13.51 4.21
C LYS A 116 2.32 12.58 3.04
N VAL A 117 1.86 12.96 1.86
CA VAL A 117 2.11 12.25 0.62
C VAL A 117 2.70 13.21 -0.41
N SER A 118 3.87 12.89 -0.94
CA SER A 118 4.44 13.62 -2.07
C SER A 118 4.39 12.75 -3.32
N THR A 119 3.97 13.34 -4.43
CA THR A 119 3.93 12.69 -5.74
C THR A 119 5.21 12.89 -6.55
N GLN A 120 6.19 13.60 -5.97
CA GLN A 120 7.47 13.90 -6.61
C GLN A 120 8.64 13.54 -5.69
N SER A 121 9.72 13.06 -6.28
CA SER A 121 10.98 12.80 -5.59
C SER A 121 12.15 13.17 -6.50
N SER A 122 13.24 13.69 -5.90
CA SER A 122 14.49 13.96 -6.60
C SER A 122 15.43 12.75 -6.64
N SER A 123 15.16 11.71 -5.85
CA SER A 123 16.05 10.56 -5.65
C SER A 123 15.47 9.24 -6.15
N VAL A 124 14.15 9.11 -6.18
CA VAL A 124 13.46 7.90 -6.62
C VAL A 124 12.46 8.26 -7.71
N PHE A 125 12.57 7.58 -8.85
CA PHE A 125 11.68 7.77 -9.99
C PHE A 125 10.76 6.57 -10.13
N PRO A 126 9.50 6.77 -10.58
CA PRO A 126 8.58 5.68 -10.86
C PRO A 126 9.16 4.77 -11.97
N PRO A 127 8.78 3.48 -12.01
CA PRO A 127 9.35 2.52 -12.97
C PRO A 127 8.95 2.82 -14.42
N ASP A 128 7.84 3.50 -14.65
CA ASP A 128 7.36 3.92 -15.96
C ASP A 128 6.45 5.15 -15.88
N ASN A 129 6.02 5.64 -17.04
CA ASN A 129 5.18 6.84 -17.16
C ASN A 129 3.70 6.63 -16.73
N ASN A 130 3.28 5.39 -16.55
CA ASN A 130 1.91 5.04 -16.12
C ASN A 130 1.82 4.79 -14.61
N SER A 131 2.90 5.08 -13.93
CA SER A 131 3.07 4.85 -12.50
C SER A 131 3.01 6.16 -11.73
N GLU A 132 2.12 6.23 -10.75
CA GLU A 132 1.99 7.37 -9.86
C GLU A 132 2.81 7.16 -8.59
N LEU A 133 3.82 8.00 -8.38
CA LEU A 133 4.65 7.97 -7.17
C LEU A 133 3.85 8.46 -5.96
N ARG A 134 4.02 7.78 -4.84
CA ARG A 134 3.51 8.15 -3.51
C ARG A 134 4.64 8.01 -2.50
N LEU A 135 5.30 9.12 -2.16
CA LEU A 135 6.19 9.17 -1.01
C LEU A 135 5.34 9.40 0.23
N VAL A 136 5.20 8.37 1.02
CA VAL A 136 4.46 8.39 2.29
C VAL A 136 5.41 8.78 3.42
N SER A 137 5.02 9.72 4.27
CA SER A 137 5.75 10.10 5.47
C SER A 137 4.77 10.39 6.61
N ILE A 138 4.95 9.71 7.73
CA ILE A 138 4.13 9.87 8.92
C ILE A 138 4.94 10.65 9.96
N SER A 139 4.36 11.73 10.44
CA SER A 139 4.90 12.55 11.54
C SER A 139 4.11 12.27 12.80
N GLY A 140 4.80 12.03 13.91
CA GLY A 140 4.25 11.58 15.17
C GLY A 140 4.67 10.15 15.51
N ASN A 141 4.28 9.68 16.68
CA ASN A 141 4.58 8.31 17.08
C ASN A 141 3.57 7.33 16.46
N VAL A 142 4.09 6.16 16.11
CA VAL A 142 3.30 5.02 15.63
C VAL A 142 3.62 3.83 16.53
N ASN A 143 2.67 3.45 17.37
CA ASN A 143 2.86 2.33 18.29
C ASN A 143 2.57 1.00 17.57
N GLY A 144 3.52 0.09 17.57
CA GLY A 144 3.40 -1.19 16.87
C GLY A 144 3.53 -1.12 15.35
N GLY A 145 3.79 0.06 14.78
CA GLY A 145 3.93 0.26 13.33
C GLY A 145 2.59 0.52 12.62
N VAL A 146 2.69 0.77 11.32
CA VAL A 146 1.54 0.91 10.42
C VAL A 146 1.07 -0.48 10.03
N THR A 147 -0.18 -0.80 10.29
CA THR A 147 -0.76 -2.12 9.98
C THR A 147 -1.23 -2.21 8.52
N GLN A 148 -1.74 -1.11 7.98
CA GLN A 148 -2.19 -1.05 6.59
C GLN A 148 -1.92 0.32 5.97
N LEU A 149 -1.62 0.34 4.67
CA LEU A 149 -1.70 1.53 3.84
C LEU A 149 -2.76 1.32 2.76
N ARG A 150 -3.63 2.32 2.61
CA ARG A 150 -4.68 2.32 1.59
C ARG A 150 -4.38 3.40 0.59
N PHE A 151 -4.07 3.02 -0.64
CA PHE A 151 -3.76 3.92 -1.74
C PHE A 151 -5.00 4.15 -2.58
N LEU A 152 -5.33 5.40 -2.87
CA LEU A 152 -6.39 5.71 -3.81
C LEU A 152 -6.02 5.13 -5.19
N ALA A 153 -6.90 4.31 -5.73
CA ALA A 153 -6.72 3.71 -7.05
C ALA A 153 -6.80 4.78 -8.14
N PRO A 154 -5.91 4.76 -9.14
CA PRO A 154 -6.02 5.64 -10.29
C PRO A 154 -7.27 5.31 -11.10
N GLU A 155 -7.88 6.33 -11.67
CA GLU A 155 -9.07 6.18 -12.51
C GLU A 155 -8.69 5.58 -13.87
N GLY A 156 -9.48 4.62 -14.34
CA GLY A 156 -9.28 4.03 -15.66
C GLY A 156 -9.63 2.55 -15.73
N ARG A 157 -9.41 1.97 -16.93
CA ARG A 157 -9.60 0.52 -17.19
C ARG A 157 -8.23 -0.11 -17.41
N GLY A 158 -7.90 -1.09 -16.60
CA GLY A 158 -6.63 -1.81 -16.70
C GLY A 158 -6.41 -2.72 -15.50
N SER A 159 -5.26 -3.36 -15.42
CA SER A 159 -4.81 -4.07 -14.23
C SER A 159 -4.07 -3.10 -13.33
N LEU A 160 -4.38 -3.17 -12.03
CA LEU A 160 -3.75 -2.38 -11.00
C LEU A 160 -2.53 -3.13 -10.44
N ASN A 161 -1.52 -2.40 -10.06
CA ASN A 161 -0.35 -2.92 -9.36
C ASN A 161 0.12 -1.89 -8.32
N VAL A 162 0.54 -2.37 -7.17
CA VAL A 162 1.16 -1.54 -6.14
C VAL A 162 2.59 -2.02 -5.95
N MET A 163 3.53 -1.10 -5.98
CA MET A 163 4.94 -1.41 -5.81
C MET A 163 5.55 -0.56 -4.70
N GLN A 164 6.55 -1.10 -4.04
CA GLN A 164 7.36 -0.41 -3.04
C GLN A 164 8.82 -0.39 -3.46
N TYR A 165 9.49 0.73 -3.24
CA TYR A 165 10.93 0.84 -3.47
C TYR A 165 11.70 0.40 -2.23
N VAL A 166 12.39 -0.72 -2.34
CA VAL A 166 13.16 -1.33 -1.26
C VAL A 166 14.52 -1.75 -1.78
N ASN A 167 15.59 -1.38 -1.06
CA ASN A 167 16.97 -1.76 -1.40
C ASN A 167 17.38 -1.42 -2.85
N GLY A 168 17.00 -0.22 -3.32
CA GLY A 168 17.39 0.26 -4.65
C GLY A 168 16.56 -0.28 -5.81
N SER A 169 15.46 -0.98 -5.56
CA SER A 169 14.61 -1.56 -6.61
C SER A 169 13.13 -1.50 -6.27
N TRP A 170 12.29 -1.43 -7.30
CA TRP A 170 10.84 -1.56 -7.17
C TRP A 170 10.43 -3.03 -7.03
N LYS A 171 9.61 -3.32 -6.03
CA LYS A 171 9.03 -4.65 -5.78
C LYS A 171 7.52 -4.54 -5.76
N SER A 172 6.86 -5.44 -6.48
CA SER A 172 5.40 -5.57 -6.43
C SER A 172 4.95 -6.07 -5.06
N LEU A 173 3.89 -5.48 -4.53
CA LEU A 173 3.25 -5.86 -3.29
C LEU A 173 1.94 -6.60 -3.57
N GLU A 174 1.58 -7.48 -2.67
CA GLU A 174 0.23 -8.03 -2.62
C GLU A 174 -0.71 -6.96 -2.06
N PHE A 175 -1.88 -6.85 -2.64
CA PHE A 175 -2.90 -5.92 -2.21
C PHE A 175 -4.31 -6.48 -2.40
N THR A 176 -5.25 -5.95 -1.65
CA THR A 176 -6.69 -6.18 -1.86
C THR A 176 -7.34 -4.86 -2.28
N GLN A 177 -8.42 -4.91 -3.05
CA GLN A 177 -9.16 -3.72 -3.43
C GLN A 177 -10.48 -3.65 -2.66
N ASN A 178 -10.72 -2.50 -2.02
CA ASN A 178 -11.97 -2.21 -1.37
C ASN A 178 -12.44 -0.79 -1.76
N GLY A 179 -13.52 -0.73 -2.52
CA GLY A 179 -14.02 0.52 -3.10
C GLY A 179 -12.98 1.20 -3.99
N HIS A 180 -12.64 2.43 -3.64
CA HIS A 180 -11.66 3.24 -4.38
C HIS A 180 -10.21 3.01 -3.91
N TYR A 181 -9.96 2.18 -2.91
CA TYR A 181 -8.64 2.00 -2.31
C TYR A 181 -8.05 0.63 -2.54
N LEU A 182 -6.73 0.61 -2.75
CA LEU A 182 -5.87 -0.57 -2.79
C LEU A 182 -5.20 -0.68 -1.42
N ILE A 183 -5.45 -1.79 -0.73
CA ILE A 183 -5.02 -2.02 0.64
C ILE A 183 -3.79 -2.91 0.63
N VAL A 184 -2.71 -2.41 1.20
CA VAL A 184 -1.47 -3.13 1.44
C VAL A 184 -1.34 -3.38 2.93
N GLU A 185 -1.23 -4.64 3.31
CA GLU A 185 -1.00 -5.09 4.69
C GLU A 185 0.49 -5.01 5.04
N ASP A 186 0.79 -4.70 6.29
CA ASP A 186 2.14 -4.69 6.86
C ASP A 186 3.20 -4.00 5.98
N PRO A 187 2.99 -2.73 5.56
CA PRO A 187 3.92 -2.04 4.69
C PRO A 187 5.26 -1.83 5.39
N ALA A 188 6.37 -2.15 4.72
CA ALA A 188 7.71 -1.90 5.27
C ALA A 188 8.05 -0.41 5.18
N LEU A 189 7.95 0.32 6.28
CA LEU A 189 8.34 1.72 6.38
C LEU A 189 9.72 1.84 7.04
N ASP A 190 10.57 2.73 6.48
CA ASP A 190 11.86 3.09 7.07
C ASP A 190 11.69 4.43 7.80
N GLY A 191 11.77 4.42 9.13
CA GLY A 191 11.56 5.60 9.97
C GLY A 191 10.22 6.30 9.70
N ASN A 192 9.12 5.55 9.64
CA ASN A 192 7.77 6.04 9.31
C ASN A 192 7.62 6.64 7.91
N SER A 193 8.51 6.31 6.96
CA SER A 193 8.42 6.77 5.57
C SER A 193 8.68 5.65 4.57
N GLY A 194 8.16 5.79 3.35
CA GLY A 194 8.35 4.83 2.28
C GLY A 194 7.98 5.37 0.92
N PHE A 195 8.64 4.86 -0.11
CA PHE A 195 8.31 5.14 -1.50
C PHE A 195 7.43 4.04 -2.05
N PHE A 196 6.26 4.43 -2.51
CA PHE A 196 5.30 3.54 -3.15
C PHE A 196 4.97 4.06 -4.54
N CYS A 197 4.46 3.16 -5.36
CA CYS A 197 4.04 3.48 -6.70
C CYS A 197 2.74 2.73 -6.99
N VAL A 198 1.72 3.46 -7.42
CA VAL A 198 0.47 2.88 -7.88
C VAL A 198 0.44 2.94 -9.41
N GLN A 199 0.33 1.80 -10.04
CA GLN A 199 0.39 1.63 -11.48
C GLN A 199 -0.96 1.18 -12.02
N LEU A 200 -1.44 1.87 -13.07
CA LEU A 200 -2.54 1.41 -13.90
C LEU A 200 -2.00 0.90 -15.22
N GLN A 201 -1.86 -0.40 -15.35
CA GLN A 201 -1.45 -1.03 -16.59
C GLN A 201 -2.65 -1.10 -17.55
N GLN A 202 -2.71 -0.15 -18.47
CA GLN A 202 -3.77 -0.12 -19.48
C GLN A 202 -3.66 -1.35 -20.38
N LEU A 203 -4.77 -2.00 -20.63
CA LEU A 203 -4.81 -3.09 -21.58
C LEU A 203 -4.66 -2.51 -22.99
N GLU A 204 -3.48 -2.67 -23.59
CA GLU A 204 -3.27 -2.26 -24.98
C GLU A 204 -4.10 -3.16 -25.90
N TRP A 205 -5.27 -2.66 -26.32
CA TRP A 205 -6.18 -3.36 -27.23
C TRP A 205 -5.61 -3.48 -28.65
N VAL A 206 -4.65 -2.63 -29.01
CA VAL A 206 -4.07 -2.54 -30.35
C VAL A 206 -3.52 -3.89 -30.83
N PRO A 207 -2.64 -4.61 -30.10
CA PRO A 207 -2.17 -5.92 -30.55
C PRO A 207 -3.29 -6.96 -30.65
N VAL A 208 -4.28 -6.93 -29.74
CA VAL A 208 -5.41 -7.87 -29.74
C VAL A 208 -6.30 -7.67 -30.98
N VAL A 209 -6.59 -6.41 -31.35
CA VAL A 209 -7.37 -6.07 -32.54
C VAL A 209 -6.61 -6.43 -33.81
N ILE A 210 -5.30 -6.17 -33.88
CA ILE A 210 -4.48 -6.53 -35.06
C ILE A 210 -4.43 -8.05 -35.24
N ILE A 211 -4.13 -8.80 -34.19
CA ILE A 211 -4.05 -10.27 -34.24
C ILE A 211 -5.41 -10.87 -34.60
N GLY A 212 -6.49 -10.42 -33.97
CA GLY A 212 -7.85 -10.84 -34.26
C GLY A 212 -8.26 -10.55 -35.71
N GLY A 213 -7.92 -9.35 -36.20
CA GLY A 213 -8.16 -8.94 -37.60
C GLY A 213 -7.39 -9.81 -38.59
N CYS A 214 -6.12 -10.09 -38.37
CA CYS A 214 -5.30 -10.96 -39.21
C CYS A 214 -5.86 -12.39 -39.28
N VAL A 215 -6.28 -12.96 -38.15
CA VAL A 215 -6.89 -14.30 -38.11
C VAL A 215 -8.21 -14.32 -38.89
N LEU A 216 -9.06 -13.31 -38.76
CA LEU A 216 -10.31 -13.21 -39.49
C LEU A 216 -10.08 -13.14 -41.00
N ILE A 217 -9.14 -12.32 -41.46
CA ILE A 217 -8.75 -12.20 -42.89
C ILE A 217 -8.22 -13.53 -43.41
N ALA A 218 -7.38 -14.24 -42.64
CA ALA A 218 -6.88 -15.56 -43.04
C ALA A 218 -8.01 -16.59 -43.21
N LEU A 219 -8.96 -16.63 -42.29
CA LEU A 219 -10.12 -17.52 -42.38
C LEU A 219 -11.01 -17.19 -43.59
N ILE A 220 -11.26 -15.92 -43.88
CA ILE A 220 -12.01 -15.48 -45.08
C ILE A 220 -11.29 -15.95 -46.34
N ASN A 221 -9.97 -15.79 -46.43
CA ASN A 221 -9.19 -16.25 -47.59
C ASN A 221 -9.25 -17.77 -47.77
N ILE A 222 -9.16 -18.55 -46.68
CA ILE A 222 -9.30 -20.00 -46.75
C ILE A 222 -10.70 -20.44 -47.29
N VAL A 223 -11.77 -19.77 -46.84
CA VAL A 223 -13.12 -20.03 -47.27
C VAL A 223 -13.28 -19.69 -48.76
N LEU A 224 -12.79 -18.49 -49.19
CA LEU A 224 -12.83 -18.12 -50.60
C LEU A 224 -12.05 -19.08 -51.49
N TRP A 225 -10.88 -19.52 -51.05
CA TRP A 225 -10.07 -20.49 -51.76
C TRP A 225 -10.74 -21.84 -51.94
N THR A 226 -11.40 -22.34 -50.87
CA THR A 226 -12.17 -23.58 -50.92
C THR A 226 -13.38 -23.50 -51.89
N ILE A 227 -14.05 -22.34 -51.92
CA ILE A 227 -15.15 -22.09 -52.89
C ILE A 227 -14.62 -22.05 -54.31
N LEU A 228 -13.52 -21.38 -54.56
CA LEU A 228 -12.87 -21.33 -55.91
C LEU A 228 -12.44 -22.70 -56.41
N ILE A 229 -11.84 -23.52 -55.51
CA ILE A 229 -11.47 -24.89 -55.85
C ILE A 229 -12.71 -25.74 -56.18
N LYS A 230 -13.75 -25.62 -55.37
CA LYS A 230 -15.02 -26.33 -55.65
C LYS A 230 -15.61 -25.93 -57.00
N ARG A 231 -15.65 -24.64 -57.29
CA ARG A 231 -16.13 -24.12 -58.59
C ARG A 231 -15.29 -24.60 -59.75
N LYS A 232 -13.91 -24.61 -59.65
CA LYS A 232 -13.03 -25.14 -60.69
C LYS A 232 -13.23 -26.64 -60.89
N ARG A 233 -13.45 -27.43 -59.84
CA ARG A 233 -13.73 -28.85 -59.92
C ARG A 233 -15.10 -29.15 -60.55
N ALA A 234 -16.13 -28.36 -60.23
CA ALA A 234 -17.45 -28.47 -60.85
C ALA A 234 -17.41 -28.14 -62.37
N ALA A 235 -16.70 -27.04 -62.72
CA ALA A 235 -16.51 -26.66 -64.14
C ALA A 235 -15.71 -27.73 -64.94
N LYS A 236 -14.71 -28.39 -64.35
CA LYS A 236 -14.02 -29.51 -64.98
C LYS A 236 -14.93 -30.73 -65.20
N LYS A 237 -15.77 -31.05 -64.21
CA LYS A 237 -16.74 -32.17 -64.36
C LYS A 237 -17.77 -31.88 -65.41
N ALA A 238 -18.30 -30.63 -65.51
CA ALA A 238 -19.23 -30.23 -66.53
C ALA A 238 -18.63 -30.37 -67.94
N LYS A 239 -17.40 -29.92 -68.18
CA LYS A 239 -16.69 -30.09 -69.48
C LYS A 239 -16.43 -31.54 -69.82
N GLN A 240 -16.21 -32.41 -68.85
CA GLN A 240 -15.95 -33.83 -69.07
C GLN A 240 -17.23 -34.62 -69.40
N SER A 241 -18.39 -34.19 -68.90
CA SER A 241 -19.70 -34.76 -69.25
C SER A 241 -20.16 -34.28 -70.65
N GLU A 242 -19.86 -33.04 -71.05
CA GLU A 242 -20.13 -32.59 -72.45
C GLU A 242 -19.28 -33.34 -73.47
N GLY A 243 -18.00 -33.49 -73.20
CA GLY A 243 -17.11 -34.26 -74.09
C GLY A 243 -17.46 -35.75 -74.20
N SER A 244 -18.04 -36.36 -73.17
CA SER A 244 -18.54 -37.75 -73.22
C SER A 244 -19.85 -37.85 -74.03
N ALA A 245 -20.72 -36.86 -73.91
CA ALA A 245 -21.99 -36.84 -74.71
C ALA A 245 -21.71 -36.62 -76.20
N GLU A 246 -20.72 -35.81 -76.54
CA GLU A 246 -20.33 -35.56 -77.96
C GLU A 246 -19.64 -36.79 -78.57
N ALA A 247 -18.86 -37.53 -77.79
CA ALA A 247 -18.21 -38.80 -78.22
C ALA A 247 -19.25 -39.92 -78.44
N GLU A 248 -20.31 -39.95 -77.62
CA GLU A 248 -21.39 -40.96 -77.77
C GLU A 248 -22.28 -40.63 -78.91
N SER A 249 -22.55 -39.33 -79.20
CA SER A 249 -23.33 -38.94 -80.42
C SER A 249 -22.57 -39.19 -81.72
N ALA A 250 -21.23 -39.04 -81.71
CA ALA A 250 -20.39 -39.31 -82.87
C ALA A 250 -20.29 -40.85 -83.17
N SER A 251 -20.32 -41.71 -82.19
CA SER A 251 -20.33 -43.15 -82.40
C SER A 251 -21.66 -43.72 -82.94
N VAL A 252 -22.74 -43.10 -82.57
CA VAL A 252 -24.12 -43.49 -83.11
C VAL A 252 -24.33 -43.02 -84.53
N SER A 253 -23.67 -41.97 -85.03
CA SER A 253 -23.83 -41.53 -86.44
C SER A 253 -22.92 -42.32 -87.41
N SER A 254 -21.87 -43.03 -86.96
CA SER A 254 -21.01 -43.84 -87.79
C SER A 254 -21.56 -45.21 -88.07
N GLU A 255 -22.48 -45.74 -87.25
CA GLU A 255 -23.08 -47.07 -87.40
C GLU A 255 -24.28 -47.05 -88.36
N LYS A 256 -24.86 -45.89 -88.72
CA LYS A 256 -26.01 -45.76 -89.64
C LYS A 256 -25.66 -45.69 -91.16
N THR A 257 -24.35 -45.57 -91.49
CA THR A 257 -23.90 -45.36 -92.88
C THR A 257 -23.33 -46.65 -93.52
N SER A 258 -23.25 -47.76 -92.83
CA SER A 258 -22.65 -49.04 -93.36
C SER A 258 -23.67 -50.15 -93.78
N GLY A 259 -24.96 -49.81 -93.82
CA GLY A 259 -26.00 -50.82 -94.05
C GLY A 259 -26.87 -50.66 -95.36
N SER A 260 -26.31 -50.14 -96.49
CA SER A 260 -27.07 -50.11 -97.76
C SER A 260 -26.12 -50.19 -98.99
N LYS A 261 -25.62 -51.42 -99.30
CA LYS A 261 -25.23 -51.82 -100.71
C LYS A 261 -24.97 -53.30 -100.69
N LYS A 262 -26.07 -54.11 -101.06
CA LYS A 262 -26.01 -55.31 -101.90
C LYS A 262 -27.44 -55.85 -102.17
N LYS A 263 -27.96 -55.54 -103.29
CA LYS A 263 -28.58 -56.46 -104.23
C LYS A 263 -29.05 -55.72 -105.47
N ASN A 264 -28.47 -55.98 -106.46
CA ASN A 264 -28.52 -56.46 -107.87
C ASN A 264 -27.50 -55.77 -108.67
#